data_e084037849769ae6044f59e4c3d69286
#
_entry.id   e084037849769ae6044f59e4c3d69286
#
_cell.length_a   1.000
_cell.length_b   1.000
_cell.length_c   1.000
_cell.angle_alpha   90.00
_cell.angle_beta   90.00
_cell.angle_gamma   90.00
#
_symmetry.space_group_name_H-M   'P 1'
#
loop_
_entity.id
_entity.type
_entity.pdbx_description
1 polymer ?
#
loop_
_entity_poly.entity_id
_entity_poly.type
_entity_poly.pdbx_seq_one_letter_code
_entity_poly.pdbx_strand_id
1 'polypeptide(L)'
;MDTSSTFLVLALIKDHQLIGHVQKSCWKHQSEEIFPELTARMDRNGLKPSEIDQVVVSKGPGSYTGVRIAMTIAKVFCAMGNKPIYTVPTLELFAGKAAHVRVLLDARGQRVYTAVYENGQLLGDVSVQSCADIAGECGSENIVGDGHLVNREDVWPDLAQHFLDLEDQWHLEPNVHLVKPVYLKSTTAYLTGIH
;
A
#
# COMPACT_ATOMS: atom_id res chain seq x y z
N MET A 1 6.60 2.20 -4.50
CA MET A 1 6.15 3.39 -3.71
C MET A 1 4.74 3.21 -3.18
N ASP A 2 4.47 3.73 -2.00
CA ASP A 2 3.13 3.73 -1.38
C ASP A 2 2.83 5.06 -0.68
N THR A 3 1.57 5.50 -0.77
CA THR A 3 1.01 6.64 -0.05
C THR A 3 -0.43 6.35 0.37
N SER A 4 -0.79 5.07 0.47
CA SER A 4 -2.17 4.61 0.70
C SER A 4 -2.63 4.71 2.16
N SER A 5 -1.70 4.96 3.08
CA SER A 5 -1.93 5.07 4.54
C SER A 5 -1.46 6.43 5.07
N THR A 6 -1.08 6.50 6.34
CA THR A 6 -0.47 7.68 6.96
C THR A 6 0.99 7.91 6.54
N PHE A 7 1.60 6.92 5.89
CA PHE A 7 2.99 6.97 5.49
C PHE A 7 3.19 7.44 4.05
N LEU A 8 4.36 7.99 3.82
CA LEU A 8 5.03 8.01 2.53
C LEU A 8 6.08 6.91 2.57
N VAL A 9 6.00 5.97 1.62
CA VAL A 9 6.98 4.90 1.47
C VAL A 9 7.60 4.97 0.09
N LEU A 10 8.93 5.05 0.05
CA LEU A 10 9.72 4.93 -1.16
C LEU A 10 10.80 3.87 -0.94
N ALA A 11 11.00 3.03 -1.94
CA ALA A 11 12.06 2.03 -1.97
C ALA A 11 12.79 2.12 -3.31
N LEU A 12 14.11 2.17 -3.28
CA LEU A 12 14.99 1.99 -4.43
C LEU A 12 15.59 0.59 -4.32
N ILE A 13 15.28 -0.24 -5.28
CA ILE A 13 15.72 -1.63 -5.33
C ILE A 13 16.63 -1.80 -6.55
N LYS A 14 17.79 -2.40 -6.35
CA LYS A 14 18.74 -2.73 -7.40
C LYS A 14 19.34 -4.10 -7.14
N ASP A 15 19.36 -4.94 -8.15
CA ASP A 15 19.95 -6.30 -8.07
C ASP A 15 19.39 -7.09 -6.87
N HIS A 16 18.07 -7.04 -6.65
CA HIS A 16 17.35 -7.66 -5.53
C HIS A 16 17.82 -7.18 -4.14
N GLN A 17 18.27 -5.93 -4.04
CA GLN A 17 18.70 -5.31 -2.80
C GLN A 17 18.05 -3.94 -2.62
N LEU A 18 17.65 -3.64 -1.38
CA LEU A 18 17.14 -2.34 -0.99
C LEU A 18 18.33 -1.38 -0.81
N ILE A 19 18.62 -0.53 -1.80
CA ILE A 19 19.74 0.40 -1.79
C ILE A 19 19.42 1.77 -1.19
N GLY A 20 18.13 2.10 -1.10
CA GLY A 20 17.67 3.34 -0.48
C GLY A 20 16.17 3.29 -0.22
N HIS A 21 15.76 3.81 0.93
CA HIS A 21 14.33 3.81 1.29
C HIS A 21 13.99 4.96 2.24
N VAL A 22 12.71 5.19 2.37
CA VAL A 22 12.08 5.99 3.43
C VAL A 22 10.70 5.43 3.72
N GLN A 23 10.36 5.33 4.99
CA GLN A 23 9.00 5.16 5.50
C GLN A 23 8.77 6.25 6.55
N LYS A 24 8.01 7.25 6.17
CA LYS A 24 7.84 8.48 6.96
C LYS A 24 6.36 8.77 7.19
N SER A 25 5.97 8.93 8.44
CA SER A 25 4.63 9.44 8.75
C SER A 25 4.54 10.90 8.31
N CYS A 26 3.65 11.18 7.36
CA CYS A 26 3.44 12.53 6.82
C CYS A 26 1.98 12.73 6.41
N TRP A 27 1.08 12.35 7.29
CA TRP A 27 -0.36 12.44 7.08
C TRP A 27 -0.81 13.75 6.41
N LYS A 28 -1.47 13.63 5.25
CA LYS A 28 -1.94 14.71 4.36
C LYS A 28 -0.85 15.55 3.67
N HIS A 29 0.43 15.28 3.90
CA HIS A 29 1.55 15.98 3.27
C HIS A 29 2.31 15.10 2.27
N GLN A 30 1.82 13.89 1.96
CA GLN A 30 2.51 12.95 1.06
C GLN A 30 2.82 13.59 -0.32
N SER A 31 1.90 14.40 -0.86
CA SER A 31 2.11 15.06 -2.16
C SER A 31 3.22 16.11 -2.15
N GLU A 32 3.46 16.74 -1.02
CA GLU A 32 4.52 17.75 -0.83
C GLU A 32 5.88 17.08 -0.59
N GLU A 33 5.88 15.96 0.12
CA GLU A 33 7.08 15.27 0.58
C GLU A 33 7.66 14.27 -0.44
N ILE A 34 6.83 13.71 -1.33
CA ILE A 34 7.23 12.59 -2.18
C ILE A 34 8.40 12.93 -3.12
N PHE A 35 8.38 14.10 -3.77
CA PHE A 35 9.46 14.49 -4.68
C PHE A 35 10.75 14.85 -3.95
N PRO A 36 10.75 15.65 -2.87
CA PRO A 36 11.93 15.88 -2.05
C PRO A 36 12.59 14.58 -1.56
N GLU A 37 11.78 13.65 -1.04
CA GLU A 37 12.29 12.38 -0.52
C GLU A 37 12.81 11.48 -1.65
N LEU A 38 12.13 11.42 -2.80
CA LEU A 38 12.59 10.65 -3.95
C LEU A 38 13.93 11.19 -4.46
N THR A 39 14.03 12.49 -4.68
CA THR A 39 15.27 13.15 -5.14
C THR A 39 16.40 12.85 -4.15
N ALA A 40 16.19 13.06 -2.87
CA ALA A 40 17.20 12.80 -1.85
C ALA A 40 17.71 11.34 -1.84
N ARG A 41 16.84 10.35 -2.10
CA ARG A 41 17.23 8.93 -2.16
C ARG A 41 18.01 8.62 -3.44
N MET A 42 17.57 9.20 -4.57
CA MET A 42 18.28 9.04 -5.85
C MET A 42 19.67 9.68 -5.82
N ASP A 43 19.77 10.91 -5.34
CA ASP A 43 21.07 11.64 -5.24
C ASP A 43 22.06 10.89 -4.35
N ARG A 44 21.62 10.41 -3.17
CA ARG A 44 22.49 9.63 -2.27
C ARG A 44 23.02 8.35 -2.89
N ASN A 45 22.30 7.78 -3.86
CA ASN A 45 22.71 6.56 -4.56
C ASN A 45 23.32 6.86 -5.94
N GLY A 46 23.50 8.13 -6.29
CA GLY A 46 24.07 8.54 -7.60
C GLY A 46 23.19 8.15 -8.79
N LEU A 47 21.88 8.00 -8.59
CA LEU A 47 20.95 7.55 -9.62
C LEU A 47 20.28 8.75 -10.31
N LYS A 48 20.09 8.61 -11.62
CA LYS A 48 19.28 9.54 -12.43
C LYS A 48 17.91 8.90 -12.73
N PRO A 49 16.87 9.70 -12.97
CA PRO A 49 15.55 9.18 -13.37
C PRO A 49 15.57 8.26 -14.59
N SER A 50 16.50 8.49 -15.53
CA SER A 50 16.68 7.64 -16.71
C SER A 50 17.13 6.20 -16.38
N GLU A 51 17.79 6.02 -15.23
CA GLU A 51 18.36 4.73 -14.77
C GLU A 51 17.33 3.89 -13.97
N ILE A 52 16.15 4.41 -13.74
CA ILE A 52 15.04 3.61 -13.16
C ILE A 52 14.42 2.80 -14.29
N ASP A 53 14.48 1.50 -14.22
CA ASP A 53 13.98 0.60 -15.26
C ASP A 53 12.48 0.33 -15.15
N GLN A 54 11.94 0.32 -13.94
CA GLN A 54 10.53 -0.02 -13.68
C GLN A 54 10.04 0.63 -12.39
N VAL A 55 8.73 0.74 -12.25
CA VAL A 55 8.10 1.25 -11.02
C VAL A 55 7.07 0.26 -10.52
N VAL A 56 7.08 0.00 -9.21
CA VAL A 56 6.00 -0.70 -8.52
C VAL A 56 5.27 0.25 -7.58
N VAL A 57 3.95 0.16 -7.56
CA VAL A 57 3.08 1.01 -6.74
C VAL A 57 1.98 0.20 -6.08
N SER A 58 1.63 0.54 -4.84
CA SER A 58 0.46 -0.02 -4.18
C SER A 58 -0.82 0.46 -4.88
N LYS A 59 -1.77 -0.47 -5.13
CA LYS A 59 -2.99 -0.13 -5.88
C LYS A 59 -4.23 0.06 -5.02
N GLY A 60 -4.10 0.00 -3.70
CA GLY A 60 -5.23 0.04 -2.77
C GLY A 60 -5.68 -1.38 -2.33
N PRO A 61 -6.73 -1.47 -1.51
CA PRO A 61 -7.50 -0.36 -0.96
C PRO A 61 -6.73 0.46 0.08
N GLY A 62 -7.19 1.67 0.36
CA GLY A 62 -6.58 2.59 1.32
C GLY A 62 -7.14 4.00 1.20
N SER A 63 -6.40 5.00 1.67
CA SER A 63 -6.75 6.40 1.54
C SER A 63 -7.02 6.77 0.08
N TYR A 64 -8.21 7.24 -0.23
CA TYR A 64 -8.62 7.61 -1.59
C TYR A 64 -7.64 8.57 -2.26
N THR A 65 -7.26 9.64 -1.57
CA THR A 65 -6.28 10.61 -2.07
C THR A 65 -4.87 10.00 -2.09
N GLY A 66 -4.50 9.30 -1.03
CA GLY A 66 -3.17 8.70 -0.89
C GLY A 66 -2.84 7.74 -2.03
N VAL A 67 -3.66 6.73 -2.29
CA VAL A 67 -3.42 5.78 -3.39
C VAL A 67 -3.24 6.49 -4.73
N ARG A 68 -3.99 7.57 -4.97
CA ARG A 68 -3.91 8.33 -6.22
C ARG A 68 -2.62 9.13 -6.36
N ILE A 69 -2.04 9.64 -5.27
CA ILE A 69 -0.78 10.40 -5.31
C ILE A 69 0.32 9.53 -5.91
N ALA A 70 0.66 8.41 -5.26
CA ALA A 70 1.72 7.52 -5.75
C ALA A 70 1.41 6.98 -7.15
N MET A 71 0.17 6.54 -7.38
CA MET A 71 -0.22 5.99 -8.68
C MET A 71 -0.12 7.00 -9.81
N THR A 72 -0.51 8.27 -9.60
CA THR A 72 -0.40 9.30 -10.62
C THR A 72 1.06 9.57 -10.97
N ILE A 73 1.92 9.69 -9.97
CA ILE A 73 3.36 9.90 -10.16
C ILE A 73 3.98 8.72 -10.91
N ALA A 74 3.69 7.49 -10.49
CA ALA A 74 4.16 6.27 -11.14
C ALA A 74 3.72 6.20 -12.61
N LYS A 75 2.45 6.49 -12.89
CA LYS A 75 1.91 6.49 -14.26
C LYS A 75 2.58 7.52 -15.15
N VAL A 76 2.71 8.77 -14.68
CA VAL A 76 3.37 9.84 -15.45
C VAL A 76 4.83 9.47 -15.74
N PHE A 77 5.55 9.02 -14.71
CA PHE A 77 6.94 8.63 -14.86
C PHE A 77 7.12 7.48 -15.87
N CYS A 78 6.32 6.41 -15.75
CA CYS A 78 6.40 5.27 -16.64
C CYS A 78 5.96 5.61 -18.07
N ALA A 79 4.89 6.40 -18.24
CA ALA A 79 4.41 6.81 -19.55
C ALA A 79 5.45 7.69 -20.30
N MET A 80 6.06 8.65 -19.60
CA MET A 80 7.08 9.52 -20.21
C MET A 80 8.38 8.78 -20.52
N GLY A 81 8.76 7.81 -19.68
CA GLY A 81 9.99 7.03 -19.85
C GLY A 81 9.81 5.76 -20.69
N ASN A 82 8.60 5.44 -21.15
CA ASN A 82 8.24 4.15 -21.76
C ASN A 82 8.70 2.96 -20.91
N LYS A 83 8.41 3.02 -19.61
CA LYS A 83 8.86 2.04 -18.61
C LYS A 83 7.70 1.20 -18.11
N PRO A 84 7.91 -0.07 -17.76
CA PRO A 84 6.86 -0.91 -17.18
C PRO A 84 6.44 -0.38 -15.80
N ILE A 85 5.15 -0.53 -15.51
CA ILE A 85 4.56 -0.28 -14.21
C ILE A 85 4.01 -1.57 -13.63
N TYR A 86 4.34 -1.81 -12.38
CA TYR A 86 3.82 -2.95 -11.61
C TYR A 86 2.93 -2.46 -10.49
N THR A 87 2.03 -3.30 -10.05
CA THR A 87 1.17 -3.03 -8.90
C THR A 87 1.25 -4.15 -7.87
N VAL A 88 0.99 -3.80 -6.61
CA VAL A 88 0.78 -4.73 -5.51
C VAL A 88 -0.45 -4.29 -4.70
N PRO A 89 -1.33 -5.20 -4.26
CA PRO A 89 -2.43 -4.86 -3.37
C PRO A 89 -1.91 -4.28 -2.05
N THR A 90 -2.56 -3.22 -1.54
CA THR A 90 -2.06 -2.57 -0.32
C THR A 90 -2.05 -3.49 0.89
N LEU A 91 -3.11 -4.29 1.11
CA LEU A 91 -3.15 -5.19 2.26
C LEU A 91 -2.09 -6.29 2.17
N GLU A 92 -1.80 -6.77 0.95
CA GLU A 92 -0.72 -7.74 0.71
C GLU A 92 0.65 -7.11 1.02
N LEU A 93 0.87 -5.85 0.62
CA LEU A 93 2.08 -5.10 0.96
C LEU A 93 2.24 -4.97 2.48
N PHE A 94 1.14 -4.73 3.23
CA PHE A 94 1.18 -4.67 4.69
C PHE A 94 1.42 -6.03 5.33
N ALA A 95 0.87 -7.09 4.79
CA ALA A 95 1.08 -8.45 5.28
C ALA A 95 2.51 -8.95 5.06
N GLY A 96 3.13 -8.58 3.93
CA GLY A 96 4.41 -9.13 3.52
C GLY A 96 4.37 -10.65 3.43
N LYS A 97 5.44 -11.32 3.82
CA LYS A 97 5.54 -12.79 3.91
C LYS A 97 5.34 -13.32 5.34
N ALA A 98 4.53 -12.62 6.16
CA ALA A 98 4.25 -13.06 7.52
C ALA A 98 3.61 -14.46 7.54
N ALA A 99 3.97 -15.28 8.56
CA ALA A 99 3.46 -16.65 8.70
C ALA A 99 1.93 -16.69 8.87
N HIS A 100 1.39 -15.79 9.69
CA HIS A 100 -0.05 -15.56 9.82
C HIS A 100 -0.28 -14.16 10.35
N VAL A 101 -1.10 -13.36 9.65
CA VAL A 101 -1.36 -11.96 10.04
C VAL A 101 -2.71 -11.49 9.50
N ARG A 102 -3.43 -10.71 10.31
CA ARG A 102 -4.56 -9.91 9.86
C ARG A 102 -4.11 -8.48 9.62
N VAL A 103 -4.42 -7.95 8.46
CA VAL A 103 -4.19 -6.54 8.13
C VAL A 103 -5.45 -5.73 8.42
N LEU A 104 -5.27 -4.59 9.08
CA LEU A 104 -6.33 -3.61 9.35
C LEU A 104 -5.90 -2.23 8.86
N LEU A 105 -6.67 -1.63 7.95
CA LEU A 105 -6.45 -0.27 7.48
C LEU A 105 -7.74 0.54 7.57
N ASP A 106 -7.65 1.78 8.04
CA ASP A 106 -8.79 2.67 8.24
C ASP A 106 -9.57 2.93 6.93
N ALA A 107 -10.81 2.44 6.86
CA ALA A 107 -11.74 2.66 5.75
C ALA A 107 -12.69 3.84 5.99
N ARG A 108 -12.48 4.60 7.07
CA ARG A 108 -13.30 5.72 7.56
C ARG A 108 -14.68 5.30 8.05
N GLY A 109 -15.27 6.15 8.90
CA GLY A 109 -16.62 5.96 9.41
C GLY A 109 -16.78 4.69 10.25
N GLN A 110 -15.86 4.43 11.17
CA GLN A 110 -15.85 3.25 12.04
C GLN A 110 -15.83 1.93 11.24
N ARG A 111 -15.14 1.92 10.10
CA ARG A 111 -14.95 0.76 9.24
C ARG A 111 -13.47 0.53 8.98
N VAL A 112 -13.15 -0.70 8.64
CA VAL A 112 -11.78 -1.15 8.40
C VAL A 112 -11.71 -1.98 7.11
N TYR A 113 -10.72 -1.72 6.27
CA TYR A 113 -10.28 -2.68 5.26
C TYR A 113 -9.54 -3.80 5.98
N THR A 114 -9.92 -5.03 5.75
CA THR A 114 -9.31 -6.18 6.42
C THR A 114 -9.14 -7.36 5.48
N ALA A 115 -8.09 -8.12 5.72
CA ALA A 115 -7.81 -9.41 5.11
C ALA A 115 -6.86 -10.20 6.02
N VAL A 116 -6.92 -11.52 5.94
CA VAL A 116 -5.99 -12.42 6.62
C VAL A 116 -5.03 -13.00 5.59
N TYR A 117 -3.77 -13.06 5.96
CA TYR A 117 -2.72 -13.65 5.12
C TYR A 117 -1.98 -14.74 5.90
N GLU A 118 -1.60 -15.79 5.20
CA GLU A 118 -0.76 -16.85 5.71
C GLU A 118 0.39 -17.12 4.73
N ASN A 119 1.62 -16.99 5.22
CA ASN A 119 2.84 -17.13 4.40
C ASN A 119 2.80 -16.28 3.11
N GLY A 120 2.28 -15.05 3.22
CA GLY A 120 2.13 -14.12 2.11
C GLY A 120 0.95 -14.41 1.18
N GLN A 121 0.13 -15.43 1.44
CA GLN A 121 -1.03 -15.77 0.63
C GLN A 121 -2.32 -15.31 1.30
N LEU A 122 -3.22 -14.69 0.51
CA LEU A 122 -4.52 -14.23 0.99
C LEU A 122 -5.39 -15.44 1.40
N LEU A 123 -5.91 -15.43 2.62
CA LEU A 123 -6.93 -16.37 3.10
C LEU A 123 -8.33 -15.73 3.00
N GLY A 124 -9.16 -16.27 2.12
CA GLY A 124 -10.50 -15.73 1.87
C GLY A 124 -10.48 -14.44 1.03
N ASP A 125 -11.26 -13.45 1.43
CA ASP A 125 -11.46 -12.23 0.67
C ASP A 125 -10.99 -10.97 1.41
N VAL A 126 -10.58 -9.97 0.65
CA VAL A 126 -10.41 -8.60 1.17
C VAL A 126 -11.79 -7.98 1.37
N SER A 127 -12.08 -7.49 2.56
CA SER A 127 -13.40 -6.96 2.91
C SER A 127 -13.35 -5.59 3.57
N VAL A 128 -14.52 -4.95 3.66
CA VAL A 128 -14.77 -3.76 4.49
C VAL A 128 -15.76 -4.14 5.56
N GLN A 129 -15.35 -4.05 6.81
CA GLN A 129 -16.18 -4.44 7.95
C GLN A 129 -16.29 -3.31 8.96
N SER A 130 -17.23 -3.39 9.91
CA SER A 130 -17.28 -2.46 11.03
C SER A 130 -16.15 -2.75 12.01
N CYS A 131 -15.64 -1.71 12.67
CA CYS A 131 -14.61 -1.89 13.70
C CYS A 131 -15.13 -2.75 14.87
N ALA A 132 -16.43 -2.68 15.18
CA ALA A 132 -17.03 -3.45 16.25
C ALA A 132 -17.06 -4.96 15.93
N ASP A 133 -17.42 -5.34 14.71
CA ASP A 133 -17.45 -6.74 14.29
C ASP A 133 -16.04 -7.33 14.31
N ILE A 134 -15.07 -6.63 13.71
CA ILE A 134 -13.68 -7.08 13.68
C ILE A 134 -13.08 -7.19 15.09
N ALA A 135 -13.39 -6.26 16.00
CA ALA A 135 -12.92 -6.35 17.37
C ALA A 135 -13.36 -7.63 18.09
N GLY A 136 -14.53 -8.15 17.74
CA GLY A 136 -15.02 -9.44 18.23
C GLY A 136 -14.36 -10.66 17.56
N GLU A 137 -13.93 -10.51 16.30
CA GLU A 137 -13.37 -11.60 15.50
C GLU A 137 -11.86 -11.79 15.68
N CYS A 138 -11.10 -10.71 15.88
CA CYS A 138 -9.64 -10.72 15.87
C CYS A 138 -8.99 -11.60 16.95
N GLY A 139 -9.66 -11.84 18.08
CA GLY A 139 -9.14 -12.68 19.15
C GLY A 139 -7.67 -12.38 19.51
N SER A 140 -6.82 -13.40 19.42
CA SER A 140 -5.37 -13.32 19.65
C SER A 140 -4.53 -13.24 18.36
N GLU A 141 -5.15 -13.00 17.21
CA GLU A 141 -4.44 -12.90 15.93
C GLU A 141 -3.37 -11.79 15.96
N ASN A 142 -2.28 -12.01 15.24
CA ASN A 142 -1.33 -10.95 14.96
C ASN A 142 -1.99 -9.93 14.02
N ILE A 143 -1.92 -8.65 14.38
CA ILE A 143 -2.49 -7.56 13.59
C ILE A 143 -1.35 -6.65 13.14
N VAL A 144 -1.42 -6.20 11.89
CA VAL A 144 -0.60 -5.10 11.35
C VAL A 144 -1.51 -4.00 10.81
N GLY A 145 -1.05 -2.75 10.89
CA GLY A 145 -1.77 -1.56 10.49
C GLY A 145 -2.45 -0.85 11.67
N ASP A 146 -3.68 -0.37 11.44
CA ASP A 146 -4.45 0.46 12.36
C ASP A 146 -5.10 -0.35 13.51
N GLY A 147 -4.29 -0.92 14.40
CA GLY A 147 -4.72 -1.73 15.54
C GLY A 147 -5.64 -0.97 16.51
N HIS A 148 -5.46 0.37 16.62
CA HIS A 148 -6.28 1.24 17.46
C HIS A 148 -7.79 1.16 17.14
N LEU A 149 -8.15 0.80 15.90
CA LEU A 149 -9.55 0.62 15.48
C LEU A 149 -10.27 -0.52 16.21
N VAL A 150 -9.50 -1.44 16.78
CA VAL A 150 -9.99 -2.60 17.57
C VAL A 150 -9.42 -2.60 18.98
N ASN A 151 -9.04 -1.44 19.52
CA ASN A 151 -8.47 -1.22 20.84
C ASN A 151 -7.16 -1.98 21.10
N ARG A 152 -6.31 -2.12 20.06
CA ARG A 152 -4.97 -2.70 20.13
C ARG A 152 -3.93 -1.69 19.66
N GLU A 153 -2.66 -1.97 19.89
CA GLU A 153 -1.58 -1.13 19.39
C GLU A 153 -1.49 -1.16 17.86
N ASP A 154 -1.13 -0.03 17.27
CA ASP A 154 -0.79 0.06 15.85
C ASP A 154 0.56 -0.61 15.63
N VAL A 155 0.61 -1.52 14.66
CA VAL A 155 1.85 -2.22 14.28
C VAL A 155 2.16 -1.94 12.83
N TRP A 156 3.25 -1.22 12.57
CA TRP A 156 3.65 -0.82 11.23
C TRP A 156 4.84 -1.65 10.75
N PRO A 157 4.67 -2.48 9.72
CA PRO A 157 5.78 -3.24 9.14
C PRO A 157 6.71 -2.31 8.34
N ASP A 158 7.90 -2.79 8.01
CA ASP A 158 8.79 -2.15 7.04
C ASP A 158 8.25 -2.37 5.62
N LEU A 159 7.42 -1.45 5.16
CA LEU A 159 6.79 -1.53 3.84
C LEU A 159 7.81 -1.39 2.69
N ALA A 160 8.93 -0.71 2.93
CA ALA A 160 9.99 -0.61 1.93
C ALA A 160 10.67 -1.98 1.72
N GLN A 161 10.94 -2.70 2.81
CA GLN A 161 11.44 -4.07 2.73
C GLN A 161 10.39 -5.01 2.12
N HIS A 162 9.11 -4.86 2.47
CA HIS A 162 8.04 -5.68 1.91
C HIS A 162 7.87 -5.50 0.40
N PHE A 163 8.13 -4.32 -0.16
CA PHE A 163 8.20 -4.18 -1.62
C PHE A 163 9.24 -5.12 -2.23
N LEU A 164 10.43 -5.23 -1.64
CA LEU A 164 11.46 -6.16 -2.10
C LEU A 164 11.05 -7.62 -1.88
N ASP A 165 10.56 -7.95 -0.70
CA ASP A 165 10.18 -9.33 -0.34
C ASP A 165 9.07 -9.90 -1.24
N LEU A 166 8.21 -9.03 -1.77
CA LEU A 166 7.10 -9.36 -2.68
C LEU A 166 7.44 -9.19 -4.16
N GLU A 167 8.73 -9.09 -4.53
CA GLU A 167 9.13 -8.84 -5.92
C GLU A 167 8.60 -9.92 -6.88
N ASP A 168 8.51 -11.15 -6.44
CA ASP A 168 7.94 -12.28 -7.16
C ASP A 168 6.40 -12.23 -7.34
N GLN A 169 5.73 -11.33 -6.61
CA GLN A 169 4.27 -11.15 -6.61
C GLN A 169 3.84 -9.83 -7.27
N TRP A 170 4.77 -9.02 -7.75
CA TRP A 170 4.42 -7.80 -8.46
C TRP A 170 3.66 -8.12 -9.74
N HIS A 171 2.53 -7.49 -9.90
CA HIS A 171 1.70 -7.66 -11.08
C HIS A 171 2.05 -6.62 -12.15
N LEU A 172 2.57 -7.09 -13.30
CA LEU A 172 2.82 -6.23 -14.45
C LEU A 172 1.49 -5.72 -15.03
N GLU A 173 1.34 -4.44 -15.14
CA GLU A 173 0.19 -3.80 -15.75
C GLU A 173 0.44 -3.60 -17.25
N PRO A 174 -0.37 -4.20 -18.13
CA PRO A 174 -0.09 -4.21 -19.57
C PRO A 174 -0.21 -2.83 -20.23
N ASN A 175 -0.91 -1.90 -19.60
CA ASN A 175 -1.09 -0.55 -20.10
C ASN A 175 -1.08 0.46 -18.95
N VAL A 176 -0.05 1.28 -18.89
CA VAL A 176 0.16 2.30 -17.85
C VAL A 176 -1.03 3.27 -17.73
N HIS A 177 -1.72 3.57 -18.84
CA HIS A 177 -2.85 4.50 -18.84
C HIS A 177 -4.11 3.90 -18.21
N LEU A 178 -4.25 2.59 -18.21
CA LEU A 178 -5.42 1.88 -17.69
C LEU A 178 -5.27 1.48 -16.22
N VAL A 179 -4.09 1.64 -15.61
CA VAL A 179 -3.89 1.37 -14.18
C VAL A 179 -4.83 2.23 -13.35
N LYS A 180 -5.59 1.58 -12.46
CA LYS A 180 -6.59 2.23 -11.62
C LYS A 180 -6.47 1.78 -10.17
N PRO A 181 -6.76 2.68 -9.20
CA PRO A 181 -6.88 2.29 -7.82
C PRO A 181 -8.01 1.28 -7.59
N VAL A 182 -7.79 0.37 -6.65
CA VAL A 182 -8.84 -0.54 -6.17
C VAL A 182 -9.61 0.17 -5.06
N TYR A 183 -10.91 0.33 -5.25
CA TYR A 183 -11.82 0.87 -4.25
C TYR A 183 -12.81 -0.22 -3.84
N LEU A 184 -12.80 -0.57 -2.57
CA LEU A 184 -13.80 -1.48 -2.01
C LEU A 184 -14.98 -0.65 -1.48
N LYS A 185 -16.18 -0.99 -1.94
CA LYS A 185 -17.43 -0.45 -1.38
C LYS A 185 -17.88 -1.36 -0.24
N SER A 186 -18.36 -0.78 0.87
CA SER A 186 -18.98 -1.60 1.91
C SER A 186 -20.25 -2.26 1.34
N THR A 187 -20.46 -3.52 1.64
CA THR A 187 -21.67 -4.27 1.28
C THR A 187 -22.95 -3.63 1.83
N THR A 188 -22.85 -2.87 2.91
CA THR A 188 -23.97 -2.16 3.57
C THR A 188 -24.35 -0.83 2.92
N ALA A 189 -23.53 -0.26 2.03
CA ALA A 189 -23.83 1.04 1.39
C ALA A 189 -25.03 0.99 0.41
N TYR A 190 -25.50 -0.20 0.06
CA TYR A 190 -26.66 -0.37 -0.82
C TYR A 190 -28.01 -0.45 -0.07
N LEU A 191 -28.02 -0.55 1.26
CA LEU A 191 -29.24 -0.69 2.05
C LEU A 191 -29.77 0.62 2.67
N THR A 192 -29.00 1.71 2.60
CA THR A 192 -29.38 3.02 3.20
C THR A 192 -29.57 4.13 2.18
N GLY A 193 -29.57 3.85 0.91
CA GLY A 193 -29.66 4.82 -0.18
C GLY A 193 -31.04 4.88 -0.86
N ILE A 194 -32.12 4.87 -0.08
CA ILE A 194 -33.44 5.28 -0.58
C ILE A 194 -34.04 6.23 0.46
N HIS A 195 -33.86 7.50 0.22
CA HIS A 195 -34.89 8.57 0.37
C HIS A 195 -34.34 9.84 -0.23
#